data_7c89ebe25b6bf27e8cad605a8262566e
#
_entry.id   7c89ebe25b6bf27e8cad605a8262566e
#
_cell.length_a   1.000
_cell.length_b   1.000
_cell.length_c   1.000
_cell.angle_alpha   90.00
_cell.angle_beta   90.00
_cell.angle_gamma   90.00
#
_symmetry.space_group_name_H-M   'P 1'
#
loop_
_entity.id
_entity.type
_entity.pdbx_description
1 polymer ?
#
loop_
_entity_poly.entity_id
_entity_poly.type
_entity_poly.pdbx_seq_one_letter_code
_entity_poly.pdbx_strand_id
1 'polypeptide(L)'
;MARVKESSHGEMWELLLTRQAEKDFGRLSSAGLEHKVCVILKILKTNPFQNPPPFEKLVGDLAGAYSRRLNIQHRIVYQIIKEAKAVKIIRMWTHYE
;
A
#
# COMPACT_ATOMS: atom_id res chain seq x y z
N MET A 1 8.79 -5.42 17.07
CA MET A 1 8.48 -5.68 16.52
C MET A 1 8.78 -6.56 15.91
N ALA A 2 8.60 -6.97 15.65
CA ALA A 2 8.95 -7.84 15.20
C ALA A 2 8.82 -8.07 13.99
N ARG A 3 9.51 -8.13 13.42
CA ARG A 3 9.52 -8.32 12.32
C ARG A 3 9.65 -9.61 12.09
N VAL A 4 9.18 -10.17 11.74
CA VAL A 4 9.19 -11.37 11.41
C VAL A 4 10.09 -11.75 10.63
N LYS A 5 10.65 -12.27 10.56
CA LYS A 5 11.52 -12.55 9.79
C LYS A 5 11.38 -13.64 9.15
N GLU A 6 11.01 -13.97 8.67
CA GLU A 6 10.83 -14.88 8.05
C GLU A 6 11.29 -15.09 7.10
N SER A 7 11.46 -14.97 6.72
CA SER A 7 11.77 -15.08 5.81
C SER A 7 12.79 -15.27 5.27
N SER A 8 13.12 -15.78 5.29
CA SER A 8 14.15 -16.13 4.84
C SER A 8 14.33 -15.73 3.59
N HIS A 9 13.83 -15.94 2.77
CA HIS A 9 14.10 -15.55 1.58
C HIS A 9 13.59 -14.38 1.59
N GLY A 10 13.46 -13.93 2.25
CA GLY A 10 13.08 -12.96 2.31
C GLY A 10 13.25 -11.85 1.86
N GLU A 11 13.02 -11.53 1.17
CA GLU A 11 13.05 -10.38 0.64
C GLU A 11 11.75 -9.73 0.81
N MET A 12 11.07 -9.72 1.86
CA MET A 12 9.84 -9.00 2.07
C MET A 12 10.12 -7.54 2.29
N TRP A 13 9.25 -6.72 1.80
CA TRP A 13 9.36 -5.28 2.01
C TRP A 13 8.61 -4.91 3.27
N GLU A 14 9.12 -3.95 4.00
CA GLU A 14 8.47 -3.50 5.21
C GLU A 14 7.35 -2.55 4.84
N LEU A 15 6.20 -2.68 5.47
CA LEU A 15 5.09 -1.76 5.23
C LEU A 15 5.03 -0.77 6.37
N LEU A 16 5.04 0.50 6.02
CA LEU A 16 4.95 1.58 7.00
C LEU A 16 3.68 2.34 6.71
N LEU A 17 2.79 2.43 7.67
CA LEU A 17 1.55 3.13 7.48
C LEU A 17 1.58 4.47 8.18
N THR A 18 1.21 5.52 7.46
CA THR A 18 1.05 6.81 8.11
C THR A 18 -0.15 6.72 9.03
N ARG A 19 -0.26 7.70 9.93
CA ARG A 19 -1.42 7.75 10.81
C ARG A 19 -2.71 7.85 10.00
N GLN A 20 -2.69 8.62 8.93
CA GLN A 20 -3.87 8.74 8.10
C GLN A 20 -4.21 7.40 7.43
N ALA A 21 -3.19 6.67 7.00
CA ALA A 21 -3.44 5.37 6.39
C ALA A 21 -4.05 4.40 7.39
N GLU A 22 -3.62 4.47 8.65
CA GLU A 22 -4.21 3.61 9.68
C GLU A 22 -5.68 3.93 9.89
N LYS A 23 -6.02 5.21 9.90
CA LYS A 23 -7.42 5.59 10.04
C LYS A 23 -8.22 5.14 8.84
N ASP A 24 -7.64 5.30 7.66
CA ASP A 24 -8.30 4.87 6.43
C ASP A 24 -8.56 3.38 6.45
N PHE A 25 -7.59 2.61 6.96
CA PHE A 25 -7.77 1.16 7.03
C PHE A 25 -8.98 0.82 7.90
N GLY A 26 -9.13 1.52 9.02
CA GLY A 26 -10.28 1.28 9.88
C GLY A 26 -11.59 1.56 9.17
N ARG A 27 -11.62 2.63 8.38
CA ARG A 27 -12.84 2.96 7.63
C ARG A 27 -13.14 1.92 6.58
N LEU A 28 -12.10 1.48 5.88
CA LEU A 28 -12.30 0.47 4.84
C LEU A 28 -12.73 -0.86 5.44
N SER A 29 -12.18 -1.19 6.60
CA SER A 29 -12.55 -2.40 7.29
C SER A 29 -14.02 -2.34 7.68
N SER A 30 -14.45 -1.21 8.21
CA SER A 30 -15.86 -1.03 8.57
C SER A 30 -16.77 -1.09 7.35
N ALA A 31 -16.25 -0.75 6.19
CA ALA A 31 -17.03 -0.78 4.97
C ALA A 31 -16.99 -2.14 4.29
N GLY A 32 -16.39 -3.13 4.93
CA GLY A 32 -16.36 -4.47 4.37
C GLY A 32 -15.28 -4.69 3.32
N LEU A 33 -14.29 -3.81 3.27
CA LEU A 33 -13.25 -3.90 2.26
C LEU A 33 -11.93 -4.41 2.79
N GLU A 34 -11.91 -4.89 4.01
CA GLU A 34 -10.66 -5.32 4.62
C GLU A 34 -9.94 -6.37 3.82
N HIS A 35 -10.68 -7.31 3.28
CA HIS A 35 -10.05 -8.38 2.51
C HIS A 35 -9.33 -7.82 1.29
N LYS A 36 -9.96 -6.89 0.59
CA LYS A 36 -9.34 -6.31 -0.60
C LYS A 36 -8.08 -5.53 -0.23
N VAL A 37 -8.12 -4.82 0.88
CA VAL A 37 -6.95 -4.09 1.34
C VAL A 37 -5.82 -5.07 1.63
N CYS A 38 -6.13 -6.14 2.33
CA CYS A 38 -5.10 -7.09 2.73
C CYS A 38 -4.45 -7.75 1.52
N VAL A 39 -5.23 -8.01 0.49
CA VAL A 39 -4.66 -8.59 -0.73
C VAL A 39 -3.64 -7.64 -1.35
N ILE A 40 -3.99 -6.37 -1.45
CA ILE A 40 -3.07 -5.39 -2.03
C ILE A 40 -1.83 -5.19 -1.14
N LEU A 41 -2.03 -5.12 0.17
CA LEU A 41 -0.90 -4.94 1.07
C LEU A 41 0.05 -6.11 0.99
N LYS A 42 -0.48 -7.31 0.82
CA LYS A 42 0.36 -8.48 0.71
C LYS A 42 1.19 -8.43 -0.56
N ILE A 43 0.60 -7.95 -1.65
CA ILE A 43 1.34 -7.79 -2.89
C ILE A 43 2.46 -6.77 -2.70
N LEU A 44 2.16 -5.65 -2.06
CA LEU A 44 3.18 -4.63 -1.86
C LEU A 44 4.31 -5.13 -0.98
N LYS A 45 3.98 -5.99 -0.03
CA LYS A 45 4.98 -6.53 0.86
C LYS A 45 5.89 -7.51 0.15
N THR A 46 5.35 -8.22 -0.82
CA THR A 46 6.11 -9.21 -1.54
C THR A 46 6.87 -8.60 -2.70
N ASN A 47 6.20 -7.78 -3.48
CA ASN A 47 6.84 -7.14 -4.63
C ASN A 47 6.03 -5.92 -5.02
N PRO A 48 6.42 -4.75 -4.54
CA PRO A 48 5.63 -3.53 -4.80
C PRO A 48 5.60 -3.12 -6.26
N PHE A 49 6.43 -3.75 -7.09
CA PHE A 49 6.43 -3.44 -8.51
C PHE A 49 5.61 -4.44 -9.32
N GLN A 50 4.97 -5.38 -8.66
CA GLN A 50 4.23 -6.41 -9.36
C GLN A 50 3.10 -5.85 -10.21
N ASN A 51 2.97 -6.36 -11.41
CA ASN A 51 1.93 -5.96 -12.33
C ASN A 51 1.54 -7.18 -13.14
N PRO A 52 0.31 -7.65 -13.16
CA PRO A 52 -0.84 -7.09 -12.46
C PRO A 52 -0.80 -7.35 -10.99
N PRO A 53 -1.60 -6.65 -10.22
CA PRO A 53 -2.57 -5.65 -10.67
C PRO A 53 -1.87 -4.36 -11.09
N PRO A 54 -2.50 -3.56 -11.91
CA PRO A 54 -1.86 -2.36 -12.40
C PRO A 54 -1.71 -1.29 -11.32
N PHE A 55 -0.72 -0.46 -11.50
CA PHE A 55 -0.56 0.69 -10.63
C PHE A 55 -0.22 1.89 -11.48
N GLU A 56 -0.40 3.07 -10.92
CA GLU A 56 -0.16 4.29 -11.64
C GLU A 56 0.82 5.16 -10.89
N LYS A 57 1.66 5.85 -11.63
CA LYS A 57 2.52 6.84 -11.01
C LYS A 57 1.73 8.12 -10.88
N LEU A 58 1.84 8.75 -9.75
CA LEU A 58 1.13 10.00 -9.52
C LEU A 58 2.01 11.16 -9.88
N VAL A 59 1.35 12.27 -10.22
CA VAL A 59 2.07 13.47 -10.62
C VAL A 59 1.61 14.62 -9.75
N GLY A 60 2.18 15.78 -9.95
CA GLY A 60 1.79 16.95 -9.18
C GLY A 60 2.31 16.87 -7.77
N ASP A 61 1.48 17.21 -6.83
CA ASP A 61 1.88 17.23 -5.44
C ASP A 61 2.27 15.87 -4.91
N LEU A 62 1.81 14.83 -5.56
CA LEU A 62 2.12 13.48 -5.11
C LEU A 62 3.12 12.80 -6.03
N ALA A 63 3.87 13.57 -6.79
CA ALA A 63 4.89 12.99 -7.64
C ALA A 63 5.84 12.15 -6.81
N GLY A 64 6.20 11.00 -7.31
CA GLY A 64 7.04 10.07 -6.58
C GLY A 64 6.25 8.99 -5.87
N ALA A 65 4.94 9.13 -5.84
CA ALA A 65 4.09 8.12 -5.23
C ALA A 65 3.36 7.34 -6.32
N TYR A 66 2.77 6.24 -5.90
CA TYR A 66 2.02 5.36 -6.80
C TYR A 66 0.66 5.10 -6.20
N SER A 67 -0.26 4.65 -7.02
CA SER A 67 -1.55 4.23 -6.48
C SER A 67 -1.99 2.94 -7.13
N ARG A 68 -2.69 2.13 -6.36
CA ARG A 68 -3.35 0.93 -6.88
C ARG A 68 -4.81 1.00 -6.49
N ARG A 69 -5.65 0.57 -7.40
CA ARG A 69 -7.08 0.64 -7.16
C ARG A 69 -7.53 -0.47 -6.24
N LEU A 70 -8.35 -0.14 -5.26
CA LEU A 70 -8.98 -1.13 -4.42
C LEU A 70 -10.31 -1.55 -5.04
N ASN A 71 -11.06 -0.55 -5.46
CA ASN A 71 -12.32 -0.80 -6.14
C ASN A 71 -12.58 0.46 -6.95
N ILE A 72 -13.78 0.66 -7.39
CA ILE A 72 -14.09 1.80 -8.21
C ILE A 72 -13.84 3.12 -7.51
N GLN A 73 -14.03 3.15 -6.21
CA GLN A 73 -13.92 4.40 -5.47
C GLN A 73 -12.62 4.65 -4.78
N HIS A 74 -11.98 3.62 -4.29
CA HIS A 74 -10.86 3.81 -3.38
C HIS A 74 -9.55 3.29 -3.94
N ARG A 75 -8.46 3.95 -3.54
CA ARG A 75 -7.13 3.56 -3.97
C ARG A 75 -6.20 3.54 -2.79
N ILE A 76 -5.16 2.76 -2.90
CA ILE A 76 -4.07 2.78 -1.93
C ILE A 76 -2.96 3.59 -2.56
N VAL A 77 -2.54 4.64 -1.88
CA VAL A 77 -1.47 5.52 -2.33
C VAL A 77 -0.24 5.22 -1.51
N TYR A 78 0.88 4.99 -2.16
CA TYR A 78 2.08 4.57 -1.46
C TYR A 78 3.34 5.08 -2.15
N GLN A 79 4.42 5.02 -1.41
CA GLN A 79 5.72 5.43 -1.89
C GLN A 79 6.67 4.26 -1.68
N ILE A 80 7.56 4.02 -2.62
CA ILE A 80 8.51 2.92 -2.50
C ILE A 80 9.86 3.51 -2.14
N ILE A 81 10.39 3.09 -1.01
CA ILE A 81 11.67 3.57 -0.51
C ILE A 81 12.67 2.44 -0.68
N LYS A 82 13.34 2.46 -1.80
CA LYS A 82 14.21 1.35 -2.17
C LYS A 82 15.36 1.15 -1.21
N GLU A 83 15.96 2.23 -0.76
CA GLU A 83 17.11 2.10 0.12
C GLU A 83 16.77 1.37 1.40
N ALA A 84 15.56 1.53 1.88
CA ALA A 84 15.13 0.90 3.11
C ALA A 84 14.35 -0.37 2.86
N LYS A 85 14.12 -0.69 1.60
CA LYS A 85 13.30 -1.82 1.23
C LYS A 85 11.96 -1.73 1.93
N ALA A 86 11.35 -0.57 1.86
CA ALA A 86 10.10 -0.30 2.56
C ALA A 86 9.09 0.33 1.62
N VAL A 87 7.82 0.13 1.94
CA VAL A 87 6.72 0.76 1.22
C VAL A 87 5.96 1.57 2.24
N LYS A 88 5.85 2.87 2.00
CA LYS A 88 5.15 3.75 2.91
C LYS A 88 3.75 3.95 2.37
N ILE A 89 2.76 3.48 3.11
CA ILE A 89 1.37 3.62 2.72
C ILE A 89 0.88 4.97 3.21
N ILE A 90 0.54 5.84 2.27
CA ILE A 90 0.19 7.22 2.62
C ILE A 90 -1.30 7.37 2.88
N ARG A 91 -2.11 6.81 2.02
CA ARG A 91 -3.56 6.89 2.15
C ARG A 91 -4.20 5.64 1.60
N MET A 92 -5.39 5.32 2.05
CA MET A 92 -6.14 4.20 1.51
C MET A 92 -7.58 4.52 1.20
N TRP A 93 -8.12 5.55 1.83
CA TRP A 93 -9.52 5.88 1.65
C TRP A 93 -9.56 7.16 0.86
N THR A 94 -9.46 7.05 -0.45
CA THR A 94 -9.43 8.26 -1.19
C THR A 94 -9.84 8.00 -2.60
N HIS A 95 -10.58 8.91 -3.17
CA HIS A 95 -10.78 8.88 -4.52
C HIS A 95 -10.24 10.17 -4.92
N TYR A 96 -9.31 10.11 -5.74
CA TYR A 96 -8.70 11.19 -6.21
C TYR A 96 -9.43 11.66 -7.30
N GLU A 97 -9.61 12.80 -7.39
CA GLU A 97 -10.21 13.27 -8.50
C GLU A 97 -9.42 14.01 -9.21
#